data_8a6528d9f71238f90adff9d269cef5c3
#
_entry.id   8a6528d9f71238f90adff9d269cef5c3
#
_cell.length_a   1.000
_cell.length_b   1.000
_cell.length_c   1.000
_cell.angle_alpha   90.00
_cell.angle_beta   90.00
_cell.angle_gamma   90.00
#
_symmetry.space_group_name_H-M   'P 1'
#
loop_
_entity.id
_entity.type
_entity.pdbx_description
1 polymer ?
#
loop_
_entity_poly.entity_id
_entity_poly.type
_entity_poly.pdbx_seq_one_letter_code
_entity_poly.pdbx_strand_id
1 'polypeptide(L)'
;MRSAPVSPRGFYLGLLALIFLALPVAMFWRPGSFFFIEDDWAILSQMVSHPFWQYLARPDGEVWMPLSRAVYYGLARAFGERYDMLLLINCCAGGLLAFWFYLFLRQHLPALTALVLGLFYGGAAALTSLTQVAFYNNALLCYNFFLLGLLLTHHYLQTASRGSLVGIAICVWLSLISWNFTLLAVWALPLYIAVLGGKGERRKFYAVSVAVAIPLLIFALGYFIFAGFTAAASHNRGIVNGLPGPAYLLHWFFGACLSPFFYLFWGHYHYPVWAYVLGVAALAGSLGLIWRWGDLQEKRLALWAIILNGLPFLLVSLARYQRGVNQAFAPRYAVYTLMGALILLGTAWSIGKRQWRKGPAVRLLPLVVLTLMIGGQIFSLSGWEKLYGGMSRASKKFYLGLNISGQGLPGAPGDLVPPQFWYPERIHLTWGEAVNIRRFLSRVPAASKRPRT
;
A
#
# COMPACT_ATOMS: atom_id res chain seq x y z
N MET A 1 27.13 32.39 9.26
CA MET A 1 26.27 31.86 8.21
C MET A 1 24.87 32.42 8.43
N ARG A 2 24.41 33.37 7.61
CA ARG A 2 23.01 33.84 7.66
C ARG A 2 22.16 32.80 6.98
N SER A 3 21.24 32.15 7.74
CA SER A 3 20.24 31.25 7.18
C SER A 3 19.37 32.04 6.19
N ALA A 4 19.32 31.61 4.92
CA ALA A 4 18.45 32.21 3.94
C ALA A 4 16.99 32.14 4.48
N PRO A 5 16.19 33.22 4.37
CA PRO A 5 14.81 33.21 4.84
C PRO A 5 14.04 32.12 4.08
N VAL A 6 13.39 31.24 4.82
CA VAL A 6 12.51 30.19 4.26
C VAL A 6 11.42 30.89 3.47
N SER A 7 11.30 30.57 2.18
CA SER A 7 10.22 31.16 1.37
C SER A 7 8.85 30.81 1.97
N PRO A 8 7.86 31.71 1.96
CA PRO A 8 6.52 31.42 2.50
C PRO A 8 5.92 30.14 1.92
N ARG A 9 6.18 29.83 0.65
CA ARG A 9 5.73 28.58 0.00
C ARG A 9 6.36 27.34 0.61
N GLY A 10 7.67 27.38 0.93
CA GLY A 10 8.36 26.28 1.61
C GLY A 10 7.81 26.00 3.00
N PHE A 11 7.50 27.06 3.76
CA PHE A 11 6.88 26.94 5.08
C PHE A 11 5.51 26.27 5.02
N TYR A 12 4.62 26.68 4.10
CA TYR A 12 3.30 26.06 3.94
C TYR A 12 3.37 24.61 3.51
N LEU A 13 4.30 24.26 2.60
CA LEU A 13 4.50 22.85 2.21
C LEU A 13 5.01 22.01 3.36
N GLY A 14 5.92 22.53 4.18
CA GLY A 14 6.39 21.85 5.39
C GLY A 14 5.27 21.62 6.40
N LEU A 15 4.42 22.63 6.66
CA LEU A 15 3.25 22.49 7.53
C LEU A 15 2.27 21.45 7.01
N LEU A 16 1.97 21.46 5.72
CA LEU A 16 1.11 20.45 5.09
C LEU A 16 1.70 19.05 5.22
N ALA A 17 2.99 18.89 4.97
CA ALA A 17 3.67 17.59 5.14
C ALA A 17 3.52 17.08 6.59
N LEU A 18 3.68 17.96 7.59
CA LEU A 18 3.48 17.59 9.00
C LEU A 18 2.03 17.17 9.30
N ILE A 19 1.03 17.86 8.74
CA ILE A 19 -0.38 17.48 8.90
C ILE A 19 -0.62 16.08 8.30
N PHE A 20 -0.10 15.82 7.10
CA PHE A 20 -0.24 14.51 6.46
C PHE A 20 0.47 13.41 7.23
N LEU A 21 1.65 13.65 7.79
CA LEU A 21 2.36 12.69 8.64
C LEU A 21 1.63 12.44 9.96
N ALA A 22 1.08 13.49 10.58
CA ALA A 22 0.37 13.39 11.85
C ALA A 22 -0.96 12.64 11.74
N LEU A 23 -1.65 12.72 10.60
CA LEU A 23 -3.00 12.15 10.43
C LEU A 23 -3.02 10.62 10.63
N PRO A 24 -2.23 9.79 9.91
CA PRO A 24 -2.22 8.35 10.16
C PRO A 24 -1.69 7.99 11.54
N VAL A 25 -0.75 8.77 12.08
CA VAL A 25 -0.27 8.57 13.45
C VAL A 25 -1.42 8.76 14.45
N ALA A 26 -2.17 9.84 14.35
CA ALA A 26 -3.31 10.10 15.23
C ALA A 26 -4.43 9.05 15.08
N MET A 27 -4.65 8.56 13.86
CA MET A 27 -5.73 7.60 13.58
C MET A 27 -5.39 6.16 13.89
N PHE A 28 -4.17 5.71 13.61
CA PHE A 28 -3.83 4.29 13.59
C PHE A 28 -2.79 3.89 14.64
N TRP A 29 -1.93 4.81 15.12
CA TRP A 29 -0.92 4.47 16.09
C TRP A 29 -1.52 4.35 17.50
N ARG A 30 -1.39 3.16 18.09
CA ARG A 30 -1.87 2.82 19.44
C ARG A 30 -0.72 2.19 20.21
N PRO A 31 0.11 2.99 20.90
CA PRO A 31 1.27 2.47 21.62
C PRO A 31 0.85 1.42 22.66
N GLY A 32 1.58 0.31 22.69
CA GLY A 32 1.34 -0.80 23.60
C GLY A 32 0.13 -1.69 23.31
N SER A 33 -0.72 -1.30 22.34
CA SER A 33 -1.95 -2.05 22.02
C SER A 33 -1.71 -3.18 21.02
N PHE A 34 -0.65 -3.11 20.23
CA PHE A 34 -0.35 -4.07 19.17
C PHE A 34 0.98 -4.77 19.38
N PHE A 35 1.11 -5.96 18.82
CA PHE A 35 2.29 -6.81 18.82
C PHE A 35 2.39 -7.55 17.50
N PHE A 36 3.52 -8.23 17.22
CA PHE A 36 3.76 -8.98 15.99
C PHE A 36 2.60 -9.92 15.66
N ILE A 37 2.09 -9.85 14.43
CA ILE A 37 0.94 -10.64 13.94
C ILE A 37 1.19 -11.11 12.51
N GLU A 38 0.43 -12.11 12.08
CA GLU A 38 0.41 -12.59 10.68
C GLU A 38 1.81 -12.84 10.09
N ASP A 39 2.09 -12.20 8.96
CA ASP A 39 3.33 -12.33 8.20
C ASP A 39 4.58 -11.89 8.99
N ASP A 40 4.42 -11.07 10.06
CA ASP A 40 5.54 -10.67 10.92
C ASP A 40 6.27 -11.88 11.50
N TRP A 41 5.54 -12.89 11.98
CA TRP A 41 6.14 -14.09 12.55
C TRP A 41 6.89 -14.93 11.51
N ALA A 42 6.33 -15.08 10.31
CA ALA A 42 6.98 -15.81 9.23
C ALA A 42 8.30 -15.13 8.81
N ILE A 43 8.30 -13.82 8.74
CA ILE A 43 9.49 -13.05 8.37
C ILE A 43 10.52 -13.03 9.48
N LEU A 44 10.10 -12.92 10.74
CA LEU A 44 11.00 -13.02 11.90
C LEU A 44 11.66 -14.41 11.97
N SER A 45 10.90 -15.48 11.71
CA SER A 45 11.46 -16.85 11.63
C SER A 45 12.54 -16.93 10.56
N GLN A 46 12.28 -16.47 9.35
CA GLN A 46 13.27 -16.45 8.27
C GLN A 46 14.51 -15.62 8.65
N MET A 47 14.32 -14.50 9.35
CA MET A 47 15.38 -13.59 9.77
C MET A 47 16.32 -14.21 10.80
N VAL A 48 15.82 -15.04 11.73
CA VAL A 48 16.65 -15.69 12.76
C VAL A 48 17.24 -17.01 12.28
N SER A 49 16.65 -17.63 11.27
CA SER A 49 17.08 -18.95 10.73
C SER A 49 18.14 -18.85 9.63
N HIS A 50 18.37 -17.66 9.06
CA HIS A 50 19.29 -17.49 7.94
C HIS A 50 20.28 -16.35 8.18
N PRO A 51 21.51 -16.43 7.62
CA PRO A 51 22.41 -15.29 7.55
C PRO A 51 21.78 -14.11 6.81
N PHE A 52 22.15 -12.88 7.18
CA PHE A 52 21.54 -11.65 6.66
C PHE A 52 21.41 -11.63 5.12
N TRP A 53 22.48 -11.97 4.40
CA TRP A 53 22.45 -11.92 2.93
C TRP A 53 21.54 -12.99 2.31
N GLN A 54 21.48 -14.18 2.90
CA GLN A 54 20.54 -15.21 2.47
C GLN A 54 19.10 -14.81 2.76
N TYR A 55 18.84 -14.20 3.92
CA TYR A 55 17.55 -13.64 4.26
C TYR A 55 17.09 -12.59 3.25
N LEU A 56 17.97 -11.65 2.83
CA LEU A 56 17.65 -10.64 1.83
C LEU A 56 17.37 -11.23 0.45
N ALA A 57 18.21 -12.18 0.03
CA ALA A 57 18.12 -12.78 -1.30
C ALA A 57 16.92 -13.73 -1.45
N ARG A 58 16.44 -14.30 -0.34
CA ARG A 58 15.38 -15.33 -0.37
C ARG A 58 14.04 -14.71 -0.76
N PRO A 59 13.34 -15.26 -1.76
CA PRO A 59 11.97 -14.86 -2.06
C PRO A 59 11.00 -15.37 -0.97
N ASP A 60 9.88 -14.70 -0.83
CA ASP A 60 8.73 -15.17 -0.05
C ASP A 60 7.62 -15.59 -1.01
N GLY A 61 7.58 -16.88 -1.31
CA GLY A 61 6.75 -17.40 -2.37
C GLY A 61 7.10 -16.77 -3.73
N GLU A 62 6.12 -16.13 -4.35
CA GLU A 62 6.28 -15.42 -5.61
C GLU A 62 6.86 -13.99 -5.47
N VAL A 63 7.13 -13.54 -4.24
CA VAL A 63 7.54 -12.16 -3.97
C VAL A 63 9.01 -12.08 -3.61
N TRP A 64 9.76 -11.28 -4.34
CA TRP A 64 11.15 -10.93 -4.01
C TRP A 64 11.23 -9.46 -3.62
N MET A 65 11.62 -9.18 -2.36
CA MET A 65 11.53 -7.85 -1.75
C MET A 65 12.72 -7.53 -0.85
N PRO A 66 13.94 -7.52 -1.41
CA PRO A 66 15.16 -7.35 -0.61
C PRO A 66 15.21 -6.04 0.16
N LEU A 67 14.71 -4.91 -0.40
CA LEU A 67 14.71 -3.62 0.29
C LEU A 67 13.81 -3.64 1.51
N SER A 68 12.59 -4.13 1.38
CA SER A 68 11.66 -4.21 2.51
C SER A 68 12.17 -5.14 3.61
N ARG A 69 12.81 -6.25 3.24
CA ARG A 69 13.47 -7.14 4.19
C ARG A 69 14.63 -6.45 4.92
N ALA A 70 15.45 -5.69 4.19
CA ALA A 70 16.55 -4.92 4.80
C ALA A 70 16.02 -3.89 5.79
N VAL A 71 14.97 -3.15 5.42
CA VAL A 71 14.34 -2.15 6.28
C VAL A 71 13.72 -2.83 7.51
N TYR A 72 12.96 -3.90 7.32
CA TYR A 72 12.35 -4.63 8.44
C TYR A 72 13.40 -5.21 9.40
N TYR A 73 14.47 -5.81 8.86
CA TYR A 73 15.60 -6.30 9.64
C TYR A 73 16.23 -5.17 10.48
N GLY A 74 16.52 -4.02 9.85
CA GLY A 74 17.08 -2.86 10.54
C GLY A 74 16.17 -2.36 11.66
N LEU A 75 14.88 -2.25 11.40
CA LEU A 75 13.89 -1.81 12.38
C LEU A 75 13.74 -2.82 13.54
N ALA A 76 13.66 -4.11 13.24
CA ALA A 76 13.57 -5.14 14.28
C ALA A 76 14.84 -5.18 15.15
N ARG A 77 16.01 -4.94 14.56
CA ARG A 77 17.29 -4.80 15.30
C ARG A 77 17.36 -3.53 16.15
N ALA A 78 16.81 -2.43 15.65
CA ALA A 78 16.84 -1.14 16.35
C ALA A 78 15.83 -1.06 17.50
N PHE A 79 14.65 -1.64 17.31
CA PHE A 79 13.53 -1.48 18.25
C PHE A 79 13.16 -2.75 19.01
N GLY A 80 13.56 -3.94 18.54
CA GLY A 80 13.31 -5.21 19.21
C GLY A 80 11.84 -5.44 19.55
N GLU A 81 11.52 -5.60 20.82
CA GLU A 81 10.15 -5.83 21.33
C GLU A 81 9.22 -4.60 21.23
N ARG A 82 9.77 -3.44 20.88
CA ARG A 82 8.99 -2.19 20.74
C ARG A 82 8.25 -2.15 19.42
N TYR A 83 7.30 -3.04 19.27
CA TYR A 83 6.47 -3.14 18.06
C TYR A 83 5.75 -1.84 17.71
N ASP A 84 5.39 -1.05 18.73
CA ASP A 84 4.80 0.28 18.59
C ASP A 84 5.65 1.23 17.75
N MET A 85 6.99 1.12 17.81
CA MET A 85 7.90 1.93 16.99
C MET A 85 7.89 1.52 15.52
N LEU A 86 7.79 0.22 15.24
CA LEU A 86 7.67 -0.26 13.86
C LEU A 86 6.37 0.25 13.24
N LEU A 87 5.28 0.20 13.98
CA LEU A 87 3.98 0.72 13.54
C LEU A 87 3.98 2.24 13.37
N LEU A 88 4.67 2.98 14.24
CA LEU A 88 4.83 4.43 14.08
C LEU A 88 5.49 4.77 12.75
N ILE A 89 6.54 4.03 12.37
CA ILE A 89 7.22 4.22 11.09
C ILE A 89 6.27 3.91 9.91
N ASN A 90 5.47 2.85 10.01
CA ASN A 90 4.46 2.56 9.00
C ASN A 90 3.39 3.66 8.92
N CYS A 91 2.93 4.20 10.05
CA CYS A 91 2.01 5.34 10.05
C CYS A 91 2.63 6.57 9.37
N CYS A 92 3.89 6.89 9.67
CA CYS A 92 4.61 7.97 8.99
C CYS A 92 4.76 7.72 7.49
N ALA A 93 5.08 6.49 7.08
CA ALA A 93 5.15 6.12 5.67
C ALA A 93 3.79 6.22 4.96
N GLY A 94 2.69 5.88 5.65
CA GLY A 94 1.31 6.09 5.17
C GLY A 94 0.98 7.57 5.02
N GLY A 95 1.42 8.41 5.94
CA GLY A 95 1.27 9.86 5.86
C GLY A 95 2.06 10.49 4.70
N LEU A 96 3.30 10.01 4.50
CA LEU A 96 4.12 10.42 3.36
C LEU A 96 3.48 10.01 2.03
N LEU A 97 2.93 8.81 1.96
CA LEU A 97 2.17 8.33 0.80
C LEU A 97 0.99 9.25 0.48
N ALA A 98 0.21 9.63 1.49
CA ALA A 98 -0.91 10.56 1.34
C ALA A 98 -0.46 11.96 0.90
N PHE A 99 0.68 12.43 1.40
CA PHE A 99 1.27 13.70 0.99
C PHE A 99 1.70 13.70 -0.48
N TRP A 100 2.39 12.65 -0.95
CA TRP A 100 2.75 12.51 -2.38
C TRP A 100 1.50 12.45 -3.26
N PHE A 101 0.47 11.74 -2.81
CA PHE A 101 -0.80 11.68 -3.53
C PHE A 101 -1.49 13.05 -3.59
N TYR A 102 -1.52 13.80 -2.48
CA TYR A 102 -1.99 15.19 -2.48
C TYR A 102 -1.23 16.06 -3.49
N LEU A 103 0.11 16.00 -3.49
CA LEU A 103 0.93 16.76 -4.45
C LEU A 103 0.59 16.40 -5.90
N PHE A 104 0.37 15.12 -6.18
CA PHE A 104 -0.07 14.67 -7.50
C PHE A 104 -1.46 15.23 -7.85
N LEU A 105 -2.41 15.12 -6.95
CA LEU A 105 -3.76 15.66 -7.17
C LEU A 105 -3.74 17.17 -7.43
N ARG A 106 -2.87 17.91 -6.76
CA ARG A 106 -2.71 19.37 -6.94
C ARG A 106 -2.28 19.77 -8.35
N GLN A 107 -1.68 18.87 -9.11
CA GLN A 107 -1.31 19.14 -10.50
C GLN A 107 -2.53 19.11 -11.44
N HIS A 108 -3.62 18.47 -11.02
CA HIS A 108 -4.78 18.18 -11.87
C HIS A 108 -6.09 18.74 -11.34
N LEU A 109 -6.21 18.93 -10.03
CA LEU A 109 -7.44 19.31 -9.35
C LEU A 109 -7.29 20.64 -8.59
N PRO A 110 -8.40 21.35 -8.33
CA PRO A 110 -8.39 22.53 -7.46
C PRO A 110 -7.81 22.22 -6.07
N ALA A 111 -7.12 23.19 -5.48
CA ALA A 111 -6.37 23.04 -4.23
C ALA A 111 -7.16 22.38 -3.10
N LEU A 112 -8.38 22.88 -2.85
CA LEU A 112 -9.24 22.37 -1.79
C LEU A 112 -9.69 20.93 -2.07
N THR A 113 -10.05 20.61 -3.31
CA THR A 113 -10.42 19.24 -3.71
C THR A 113 -9.25 18.28 -3.51
N ALA A 114 -8.06 18.66 -3.96
CA ALA A 114 -6.85 17.87 -3.76
C ALA A 114 -6.53 17.64 -2.28
N LEU A 115 -6.67 18.68 -1.44
CA LEU A 115 -6.45 18.59 0.00
C LEU A 115 -7.44 17.64 0.67
N VAL A 116 -8.74 17.81 0.41
CA VAL A 116 -9.78 16.94 0.99
C VAL A 116 -9.57 15.48 0.61
N LEU A 117 -9.30 15.20 -0.66
CA LEU A 117 -9.07 13.82 -1.13
C LEU A 117 -7.75 13.24 -0.61
N GLY A 118 -6.70 14.05 -0.51
CA GLY A 118 -5.43 13.63 0.09
C GLY A 118 -5.58 13.28 1.58
N LEU A 119 -6.29 14.11 2.35
CA LEU A 119 -6.58 13.84 3.76
C LEU A 119 -7.49 12.62 3.92
N PHE A 120 -8.51 12.48 3.08
CA PHE A 120 -9.35 11.28 3.06
C PHE A 120 -8.51 10.02 2.80
N TYR A 121 -7.59 10.07 1.82
CA TYR A 121 -6.70 8.95 1.51
C TYR A 121 -5.80 8.60 2.70
N GLY A 122 -5.20 9.60 3.37
CA GLY A 122 -4.36 9.39 4.56
C GLY A 122 -5.09 8.85 5.78
N GLY A 123 -6.40 9.11 5.88
CA GLY A 123 -7.29 8.60 6.95
C GLY A 123 -8.11 7.37 6.54
N ALA A 124 -7.93 6.83 5.32
CA ALA A 124 -8.75 5.73 4.85
C ALA A 124 -8.52 4.44 5.65
N ALA A 125 -9.61 3.76 6.02
CA ALA A 125 -9.57 2.51 6.77
C ALA A 125 -8.77 1.40 6.04
N ALA A 126 -8.64 1.47 4.72
CA ALA A 126 -7.77 0.59 3.94
C ALA A 126 -6.30 0.67 4.39
N LEU A 127 -5.82 1.84 4.86
CA LEU A 127 -4.46 2.00 5.38
C LEU A 127 -4.23 1.28 6.72
N THR A 128 -5.28 0.94 7.45
CA THR A 128 -5.19 0.28 8.76
C THR A 128 -4.37 -1.00 8.67
N SER A 129 -4.62 -1.85 7.67
CA SER A 129 -3.87 -3.10 7.51
C SER A 129 -2.38 -2.86 7.25
N LEU A 130 -2.03 -1.83 6.49
CA LEU A 130 -0.63 -1.50 6.19
C LEU A 130 0.10 -0.86 7.37
N THR A 131 -0.62 -0.18 8.24
CA THR A 131 -0.05 0.52 9.40
C THR A 131 -0.01 -0.33 10.65
N GLN A 132 -0.85 -1.37 10.76
CA GLN A 132 -0.95 -2.22 11.96
C GLN A 132 -0.20 -3.56 11.84
N VAL A 133 0.31 -3.90 10.67
CA VAL A 133 1.21 -5.04 10.44
C VAL A 133 2.58 -4.50 10.05
N ALA A 134 3.59 -4.74 10.89
CA ALA A 134 4.89 -4.09 10.70
C ALA A 134 5.57 -4.49 9.38
N PHE A 135 5.41 -5.74 8.96
CA PHE A 135 5.98 -6.23 7.71
C PHE A 135 5.34 -5.59 6.47
N TYR A 136 4.14 -5.03 6.55
CA TYR A 136 3.53 -4.34 5.40
C TYR A 136 4.19 -2.98 5.07
N ASN A 137 5.35 -2.69 5.69
CA ASN A 137 6.25 -1.64 5.20
C ASN A 137 6.62 -1.86 3.72
N ASN A 138 6.61 -3.11 3.23
CA ASN A 138 6.86 -3.44 1.83
C ASN A 138 5.88 -2.74 0.87
N ALA A 139 4.59 -2.78 1.17
CA ALA A 139 3.57 -2.09 0.39
C ALA A 139 3.70 -0.57 0.49
N LEU A 140 3.94 -0.06 1.71
CA LEU A 140 4.11 1.38 1.94
C LEU A 140 5.33 1.95 1.21
N LEU A 141 6.48 1.27 1.27
CA LEU A 141 7.69 1.67 0.54
C LEU A 141 7.45 1.63 -0.97
N CYS A 142 6.88 0.53 -1.45
CA CYS A 142 6.55 0.32 -2.85
C CYS A 142 5.68 1.46 -3.41
N TYR A 143 4.60 1.81 -2.72
CA TYR A 143 3.66 2.85 -3.16
C TYR A 143 4.25 4.26 -3.02
N ASN A 144 5.06 4.53 -1.99
CA ASN A 144 5.76 5.81 -1.86
C ASN A 144 6.71 6.05 -3.04
N PHE A 145 7.52 5.06 -3.38
CA PHE A 145 8.43 5.19 -4.53
C PHE A 145 7.67 5.28 -5.85
N PHE A 146 6.58 4.52 -6.01
CA PHE A 146 5.75 4.62 -7.19
C PHE A 146 5.15 6.04 -7.37
N LEU A 147 4.56 6.63 -6.31
CA LEU A 147 4.00 7.99 -6.39
C LEU A 147 5.07 9.05 -6.60
N LEU A 148 6.25 8.89 -5.99
CA LEU A 148 7.37 9.80 -6.26
C LEU A 148 7.81 9.69 -7.73
N GLY A 149 7.89 8.49 -8.27
CA GLY A 149 8.14 8.25 -9.70
C GLY A 149 7.09 8.91 -10.59
N LEU A 150 5.82 8.91 -10.18
CA LEU A 150 4.74 9.57 -10.89
C LEU A 150 4.86 11.10 -10.86
N LEU A 151 5.20 11.69 -9.73
CA LEU A 151 5.48 13.12 -9.60
C LEU A 151 6.66 13.55 -10.47
N LEU A 152 7.73 12.75 -10.48
CA LEU A 152 8.89 12.97 -11.35
C LEU A 152 8.53 12.81 -12.83
N THR A 153 7.63 11.91 -13.18
CA THR A 153 7.12 11.75 -14.55
C THR A 153 6.32 12.98 -15.00
N HIS A 154 5.47 13.52 -14.11
CA HIS A 154 4.77 14.77 -14.36
C HIS A 154 5.76 15.94 -14.56
N HIS A 155 6.76 16.05 -13.67
CA HIS A 155 7.80 17.06 -13.80
C HIS A 155 8.62 16.90 -15.08
N TYR A 156 8.96 15.67 -15.48
CA TYR A 156 9.64 15.38 -16.73
C TYR A 156 8.80 15.76 -17.96
N LEU A 157 7.50 15.52 -17.91
CA LEU A 157 6.58 15.94 -18.97
C LEU A 157 6.64 17.45 -19.20
N GLN A 158 6.78 18.24 -18.13
CA GLN A 158 6.85 19.71 -18.21
C GLN A 158 8.24 20.23 -18.62
N THR A 159 9.32 19.65 -18.10
CA THR A 159 10.67 20.23 -18.14
C THR A 159 11.67 19.48 -19.03
N ALA A 160 11.36 18.21 -19.39
CA ALA A 160 12.28 17.28 -20.06
C ALA A 160 13.64 17.12 -19.33
N SER A 161 13.68 17.29 -17.99
CA SER A 161 14.87 17.23 -17.17
C SER A 161 15.48 15.83 -17.12
N ARG A 162 16.77 15.68 -17.44
CA ARG A 162 17.49 14.40 -17.33
C ARG A 162 17.52 13.89 -15.88
N GLY A 163 17.63 14.78 -14.90
CA GLY A 163 17.58 14.41 -13.49
C GLY A 163 16.27 13.75 -13.09
N SER A 164 15.13 14.24 -13.62
CA SER A 164 13.82 13.60 -13.41
C SER A 164 13.77 12.20 -14.02
N LEU A 165 14.37 12.00 -15.21
CA LEU A 165 14.39 10.69 -15.86
C LEU A 165 15.19 9.66 -15.07
N VAL A 166 16.36 10.04 -14.55
CA VAL A 166 17.16 9.20 -13.65
C VAL A 166 16.39 8.92 -12.35
N GLY A 167 15.76 9.95 -11.78
CA GLY A 167 14.91 9.80 -10.59
C GLY A 167 13.75 8.83 -10.79
N ILE A 168 13.10 8.84 -11.97
CA ILE A 168 12.07 7.86 -12.34
C ILE A 168 12.64 6.44 -12.30
N ALA A 169 13.79 6.20 -12.95
CA ALA A 169 14.41 4.88 -12.99
C ALA A 169 14.76 4.37 -11.56
N ILE A 170 15.30 5.24 -10.71
CA ILE A 170 15.60 4.92 -9.31
C ILE A 170 14.31 4.59 -8.54
N CYS A 171 13.27 5.40 -8.68
CA CYS A 171 11.98 5.17 -8.00
C CYS A 171 11.33 3.85 -8.45
N VAL A 172 11.37 3.54 -9.73
CA VAL A 172 10.89 2.26 -10.27
C VAL A 172 11.68 1.10 -9.68
N TRP A 173 13.00 1.18 -9.66
CA TRP A 173 13.85 0.17 -9.06
C TRP A 173 13.53 -0.06 -7.58
N LEU A 174 13.49 1.01 -6.78
CA LEU A 174 13.18 0.95 -5.35
C LEU A 174 11.77 0.41 -5.08
N SER A 175 10.80 0.77 -5.92
CA SER A 175 9.44 0.24 -5.83
C SER A 175 9.40 -1.28 -6.06
N LEU A 176 10.06 -1.77 -7.10
CA LEU A 176 10.12 -3.20 -7.47
C LEU A 176 10.79 -4.05 -6.40
N ILE A 177 11.95 -3.63 -5.87
CA ILE A 177 12.67 -4.35 -4.82
C ILE A 177 12.04 -4.19 -3.43
N SER A 178 11.05 -3.31 -3.28
CA SER A 178 10.19 -3.24 -2.08
C SER A 178 9.06 -4.25 -2.14
N TRP A 179 8.38 -4.34 -3.28
CA TRP A 179 7.31 -5.30 -3.51
C TRP A 179 6.99 -5.42 -5.01
N ASN A 180 7.03 -6.63 -5.54
CA ASN A 180 6.81 -6.88 -6.97
C ASN A 180 5.37 -6.69 -7.47
N PHE A 181 4.43 -6.28 -6.60
CA PHE A 181 3.08 -5.89 -6.98
C PHE A 181 3.08 -4.82 -8.09
N THR A 182 4.06 -3.94 -8.11
CA THR A 182 4.16 -2.85 -9.08
C THR A 182 4.75 -3.25 -10.43
N LEU A 183 5.07 -4.52 -10.69
CA LEU A 183 5.65 -4.98 -11.96
C LEU A 183 4.91 -4.45 -13.20
N LEU A 184 3.58 -4.50 -13.20
CA LEU A 184 2.77 -3.90 -14.27
C LEU A 184 2.37 -2.44 -13.97
N ALA A 185 2.22 -2.08 -12.69
CA ALA A 185 1.83 -0.73 -12.28
C ALA A 185 2.80 0.34 -12.78
N VAL A 186 4.11 0.06 -12.81
CA VAL A 186 5.12 1.03 -13.27
C VAL A 186 4.94 1.45 -14.73
N TRP A 187 4.25 0.65 -15.55
CA TRP A 187 3.90 1.04 -16.91
C TRP A 187 2.85 2.15 -16.97
N ALA A 188 2.16 2.44 -15.84
CA ALA A 188 1.31 3.63 -15.77
C ALA A 188 2.11 4.94 -15.94
N LEU A 189 3.43 4.95 -15.66
CA LEU A 189 4.30 6.12 -15.81
C LEU A 189 4.47 6.55 -17.27
N PRO A 190 4.95 5.71 -18.20
CA PRO A 190 4.99 6.10 -19.61
C PRO A 190 3.58 6.31 -20.19
N LEU A 191 2.58 5.51 -19.78
CA LEU A 191 1.20 5.69 -20.23
C LEU A 191 0.60 7.02 -19.76
N TYR A 192 1.06 7.55 -18.62
CA TYR A 192 0.72 8.91 -18.20
C TYR A 192 1.10 9.95 -19.26
N ILE A 193 2.31 9.85 -19.82
CA ILE A 193 2.77 10.75 -20.88
C ILE A 193 1.97 10.52 -22.17
N ALA A 194 1.72 9.27 -22.55
CA ALA A 194 0.96 8.95 -23.75
C ALA A 194 -0.48 9.49 -23.71
N VAL A 195 -1.13 9.39 -22.55
CA VAL A 195 -2.52 9.79 -22.36
C VAL A 195 -2.66 11.30 -22.13
N LEU A 196 -1.81 11.90 -21.30
CA LEU A 196 -1.94 13.30 -20.88
C LEU A 196 -1.07 14.27 -21.67
N GLY A 197 0.06 13.81 -22.22
CA GLY A 197 1.04 14.67 -22.88
C GLY A 197 0.64 15.16 -24.29
N GLY A 198 -0.28 14.49 -24.99
CA GLY A 198 -0.67 14.88 -26.34
C GLY A 198 0.24 14.37 -27.46
N LYS A 199 -0.08 14.76 -28.72
CA LYS A 199 0.54 14.16 -29.94
C LYS A 199 2.05 14.40 -30.10
N GLY A 200 2.61 15.46 -29.51
CA GLY A 200 4.04 15.82 -29.63
C GLY A 200 5.00 15.12 -28.69
N GLU A 201 4.49 14.40 -27.68
CA GLU A 201 5.30 13.92 -26.57
C GLU A 201 5.86 12.50 -26.74
N ARG A 202 5.86 11.97 -27.96
CA ARG A 202 6.36 10.61 -28.28
C ARG A 202 7.79 10.37 -27.77
N ARG A 203 8.69 11.35 -27.93
CA ARG A 203 10.08 11.23 -27.46
C ARG A 203 10.14 11.07 -25.94
N LYS A 204 9.33 11.82 -25.19
CA LYS A 204 9.26 11.72 -23.72
C LYS A 204 8.66 10.38 -23.29
N PHE A 205 7.63 9.90 -24.02
CA PHE A 205 7.08 8.57 -23.79
C PHE A 205 8.14 7.47 -23.91
N TYR A 206 8.91 7.45 -25.01
CA TYR A 206 9.98 6.45 -25.20
C TYR A 206 11.07 6.58 -24.11
N ALA A 207 11.49 7.79 -23.78
CA ALA A 207 12.49 8.01 -22.73
C ALA A 207 12.05 7.46 -21.39
N VAL A 208 10.81 7.70 -20.97
CA VAL A 208 10.26 7.13 -19.71
C VAL A 208 10.04 5.63 -19.83
N SER A 209 9.65 5.11 -21.01
CA SER A 209 9.54 3.66 -21.23
C SER A 209 10.89 2.96 -21.02
N VAL A 210 11.98 3.55 -21.50
CA VAL A 210 13.35 3.02 -21.28
C VAL A 210 13.72 3.11 -19.79
N ALA A 211 13.42 4.24 -19.14
CA ALA A 211 13.67 4.44 -17.71
C ALA A 211 12.89 3.46 -16.82
N VAL A 212 11.77 2.93 -17.28
CA VAL A 212 10.98 1.88 -16.62
C VAL A 212 11.51 0.49 -16.98
N ALA A 213 11.82 0.24 -18.26
CA ALA A 213 12.22 -1.07 -18.75
C ALA A 213 13.57 -1.54 -18.18
N ILE A 214 14.55 -0.64 -18.03
CA ILE A 214 15.87 -1.00 -17.49
C ILE A 214 15.78 -1.56 -16.05
N PRO A 215 15.15 -0.87 -15.08
CA PRO A 215 14.94 -1.42 -13.74
C PRO A 215 14.14 -2.74 -13.74
N LEU A 216 13.14 -2.88 -14.61
CA LEU A 216 12.38 -4.12 -14.75
C LEU A 216 13.25 -5.29 -15.20
N LEU A 217 14.12 -5.08 -16.18
CA LEU A 217 15.06 -6.11 -16.66
C LEU A 217 16.05 -6.49 -15.57
N ILE A 218 16.63 -5.53 -14.86
CA ILE A 218 17.54 -5.77 -13.74
C ILE A 218 16.81 -6.54 -12.63
N PHE A 219 15.58 -6.17 -12.31
CA PHE A 219 14.75 -6.88 -11.33
C PHE A 219 14.47 -8.31 -11.76
N ALA A 220 14.08 -8.53 -13.01
CA ALA A 220 13.83 -9.87 -13.54
C ALA A 220 15.08 -10.75 -13.49
N LEU A 221 16.24 -10.24 -13.90
CA LEU A 221 17.51 -10.95 -13.80
C LEU A 221 17.86 -11.29 -12.34
N GLY A 222 17.75 -10.32 -11.42
CA GLY A 222 17.96 -10.55 -10.00
C GLY A 222 17.02 -11.61 -9.44
N TYR A 223 15.73 -11.52 -9.78
CA TYR A 223 14.74 -12.51 -9.35
C TYR A 223 15.09 -13.91 -9.83
N PHE A 224 15.46 -14.10 -11.12
CA PHE A 224 15.84 -15.40 -11.65
C PHE A 224 17.12 -15.93 -11.02
N ILE A 225 18.10 -15.10 -10.73
CA ILE A 225 19.37 -15.52 -10.10
C ILE A 225 19.12 -15.97 -8.65
N PHE A 226 18.34 -15.23 -7.87
CA PHE A 226 18.18 -15.49 -6.43
C PHE A 226 16.99 -16.37 -6.08
N ALA A 227 15.88 -16.29 -6.84
CA ALA A 227 14.71 -17.13 -6.60
C ALA A 227 14.76 -18.47 -7.29
N GLY A 228 15.48 -18.57 -8.41
CA GLY A 228 15.50 -19.72 -9.27
C GLY A 228 14.11 -20.03 -9.89
N PHE A 229 14.09 -20.84 -10.93
CA PHE A 229 12.85 -21.35 -11.54
C PHE A 229 12.02 -22.20 -10.58
N THR A 230 12.66 -22.78 -9.54
CA THR A 230 12.04 -23.70 -8.58
C THR A 230 11.09 -23.02 -7.59
N ALA A 231 11.37 -21.78 -7.15
CA ALA A 231 10.50 -21.07 -6.22
C ALA A 231 9.20 -20.62 -6.91
N ALA A 232 9.28 -20.18 -8.16
CA ALA A 232 8.10 -19.85 -8.95
C ALA A 232 7.23 -21.09 -9.24
N ALA A 233 7.86 -22.24 -9.52
CA ALA A 233 7.16 -23.48 -9.82
C ALA A 233 6.47 -24.10 -8.60
N SER A 234 7.04 -24.01 -7.40
CA SER A 234 6.48 -24.66 -6.20
C SER A 234 5.23 -23.97 -5.65
N HIS A 235 5.11 -22.63 -5.83
CA HIS A 235 3.93 -21.87 -5.41
C HIS A 235 2.91 -21.67 -6.52
N ASN A 236 3.33 -21.74 -7.78
CA ASN A 236 2.46 -21.66 -8.96
C ASN A 236 1.94 -23.02 -9.40
N ARG A 237 1.82 -24.01 -8.49
CA ARG A 237 1.11 -25.27 -8.80
C ARG A 237 -0.24 -25.03 -9.47
N GLY A 238 -0.82 -23.86 -9.29
CA GLY A 238 -2.03 -23.47 -9.93
C GLY A 238 -1.91 -23.11 -11.41
N ILE A 239 -0.86 -22.47 -11.84
CA ILE A 239 -0.64 -22.23 -13.28
C ILE A 239 -0.30 -23.55 -13.97
N VAL A 240 0.39 -24.45 -13.26
CA VAL A 240 0.71 -25.81 -13.75
C VAL A 240 -0.53 -26.72 -13.80
N ASN A 241 -1.50 -26.51 -12.90
CA ASN A 241 -2.76 -27.27 -12.86
C ASN A 241 -3.86 -26.72 -13.79
N GLY A 242 -3.52 -25.77 -14.65
CA GLY A 242 -4.41 -25.13 -15.61
C GLY A 242 -4.87 -23.74 -15.17
N LEU A 243 -4.95 -22.83 -16.14
CA LEU A 243 -5.54 -21.51 -15.93
C LEU A 243 -7.02 -21.66 -15.61
N PRO A 244 -7.58 -20.86 -14.68
CA PRO A 244 -9.03 -20.85 -14.46
C PRO A 244 -9.74 -20.42 -15.73
N GLY A 245 -10.99 -20.79 -15.85
CA GLY A 245 -11.81 -20.34 -16.97
C GLY A 245 -11.78 -18.80 -17.09
N PRO A 246 -11.85 -18.26 -18.33
CA PRO A 246 -11.79 -16.81 -18.56
C PRO A 246 -12.82 -16.02 -17.74
N ALA A 247 -14.01 -16.58 -17.55
CA ALA A 247 -15.08 -15.97 -16.75
C ALA A 247 -14.67 -15.73 -15.29
N TYR A 248 -13.94 -16.67 -14.68
CA TYR A 248 -13.47 -16.53 -13.30
C TYR A 248 -12.36 -15.47 -13.19
N LEU A 249 -11.42 -15.45 -14.15
CA LEU A 249 -10.38 -14.40 -14.20
C LEU A 249 -10.98 -13.01 -14.36
N LEU A 250 -11.99 -12.86 -15.25
CA LEU A 250 -12.72 -11.62 -15.42
C LEU A 250 -13.44 -11.20 -14.14
N HIS A 251 -14.12 -12.12 -13.48
CA HIS A 251 -14.79 -11.84 -12.20
C HIS A 251 -13.79 -11.36 -11.15
N TRP A 252 -12.66 -12.05 -11.03
CA TRP A 252 -11.60 -11.67 -10.10
C TRP A 252 -11.02 -10.27 -10.43
N PHE A 253 -10.71 -10.03 -11.71
CA PHE A 253 -10.18 -8.77 -12.20
C PHE A 253 -11.15 -7.61 -11.97
N PHE A 254 -12.42 -7.77 -12.36
CA PHE A 254 -13.43 -6.74 -12.14
C PHE A 254 -13.70 -6.50 -10.65
N GLY A 255 -13.73 -7.56 -9.84
CA GLY A 255 -13.84 -7.42 -8.39
C GLY A 255 -12.72 -6.56 -7.81
N ALA A 256 -11.48 -6.77 -8.25
CA ALA A 256 -10.34 -5.98 -7.83
C ALA A 256 -10.41 -4.52 -8.32
N CYS A 257 -10.82 -4.28 -9.56
CA CYS A 257 -10.99 -2.93 -10.11
C CYS A 257 -12.12 -2.15 -9.45
N LEU A 258 -13.17 -2.82 -9.00
CA LEU A 258 -14.32 -2.20 -8.33
C LEU A 258 -14.11 -2.02 -6.81
N SER A 259 -13.25 -2.84 -6.20
CA SER A 259 -13.01 -2.81 -4.76
C SER A 259 -12.72 -1.40 -4.19
N PRO A 260 -11.94 -0.52 -4.84
CA PRO A 260 -11.65 0.79 -4.30
C PRO A 260 -12.89 1.68 -4.14
N PHE A 261 -13.91 1.50 -4.98
CA PHE A 261 -15.16 2.25 -4.87
C PHE A 261 -15.99 1.78 -3.68
N PHE A 262 -15.91 0.51 -3.31
CA PHE A 262 -16.51 0.01 -2.07
C PHE A 262 -15.75 0.53 -0.85
N TYR A 263 -14.41 0.57 -0.93
CA TYR A 263 -13.57 1.15 0.12
C TYR A 263 -13.77 2.64 0.35
N LEU A 264 -14.35 3.38 -0.58
CA LEU A 264 -14.77 4.75 -0.32
C LEU A 264 -15.81 4.84 0.81
N PHE A 265 -16.71 3.86 0.88
CA PHE A 265 -17.84 3.86 1.81
C PHE A 265 -17.71 2.84 2.94
N TRP A 266 -16.84 1.83 2.77
CA TRP A 266 -16.68 0.76 3.73
C TRP A 266 -15.29 0.14 3.64
N GLY A 267 -14.52 0.24 4.70
CA GLY A 267 -13.12 -0.19 4.68
C GLY A 267 -12.84 -1.60 5.22
N HIS A 268 -13.84 -2.50 5.31
CA HIS A 268 -13.68 -3.83 5.87
C HIS A 268 -14.03 -4.93 4.87
N TYR A 269 -13.50 -6.17 5.05
CA TYR A 269 -13.69 -7.32 4.15
C TYR A 269 -15.14 -7.74 3.91
N HIS A 270 -16.01 -7.59 4.91
CA HIS A 270 -17.42 -7.90 4.78
C HIS A 270 -18.16 -6.65 4.38
N TYR A 271 -18.44 -6.54 3.09
CA TYR A 271 -19.13 -5.38 2.54
C TYR A 271 -20.64 -5.54 2.67
N PRO A 272 -21.32 -4.64 3.33
CA PRO A 272 -22.78 -4.59 3.28
C PRO A 272 -23.24 -4.22 1.87
N VAL A 273 -24.37 -4.74 1.46
CA VAL A 273 -24.95 -4.53 0.10
C VAL A 273 -25.00 -3.04 -0.27
N TRP A 274 -25.32 -2.18 0.68
CA TRP A 274 -25.39 -0.73 0.44
C TRP A 274 -24.05 -0.13 0.01
N ALA A 275 -22.91 -0.64 0.53
CA ALA A 275 -21.58 -0.15 0.13
C ALA A 275 -21.26 -0.51 -1.34
N TYR A 276 -21.70 -1.68 -1.81
CA TYR A 276 -21.60 -2.03 -3.23
C TYR A 276 -22.44 -1.10 -4.10
N VAL A 277 -23.70 -0.86 -3.70
CA VAL A 277 -24.60 0.01 -4.46
C VAL A 277 -24.02 1.43 -4.54
N LEU A 278 -23.56 1.99 -3.42
CA LEU A 278 -22.95 3.32 -3.39
C LEU A 278 -21.65 3.36 -4.18
N GLY A 279 -20.80 2.32 -4.10
CA GLY A 279 -19.57 2.24 -4.85
C GLY A 279 -19.80 2.21 -6.37
N VAL A 280 -20.73 1.37 -6.83
CA VAL A 280 -21.13 1.31 -8.25
C VAL A 280 -21.76 2.64 -8.70
N ALA A 281 -22.62 3.23 -7.90
CA ALA A 281 -23.24 4.52 -8.20
C ALA A 281 -22.18 5.64 -8.28
N ALA A 282 -21.19 5.65 -7.37
CA ALA A 282 -20.08 6.61 -7.40
C ALA A 282 -19.24 6.47 -8.66
N LEU A 283 -18.90 5.22 -9.07
CA LEU A 283 -18.17 4.96 -10.30
C LEU A 283 -18.97 5.40 -11.54
N ALA A 284 -20.21 4.89 -11.68
CA ALA A 284 -21.06 5.19 -12.83
C ALA A 284 -21.38 6.69 -12.94
N GLY A 285 -21.69 7.32 -11.79
CA GLY A 285 -21.95 8.76 -11.73
C GLY A 285 -20.70 9.58 -12.09
N SER A 286 -19.52 9.19 -11.59
CA SER A 286 -18.27 9.87 -11.93
C SER A 286 -17.95 9.76 -13.42
N LEU A 287 -18.03 8.56 -14.00
CA LEU A 287 -17.79 8.34 -15.44
C LEU A 287 -18.83 9.07 -16.30
N GLY A 288 -20.13 9.03 -15.92
CA GLY A 288 -21.19 9.74 -16.62
C GLY A 288 -20.99 11.26 -16.63
N LEU A 289 -20.60 11.85 -15.50
CA LEU A 289 -20.29 13.28 -15.39
C LEU A 289 -19.07 13.65 -16.25
N ILE A 290 -17.97 12.87 -16.15
CA ILE A 290 -16.74 13.13 -16.90
C ILE A 290 -17.00 12.99 -18.42
N TRP A 291 -17.71 11.94 -18.81
CA TRP A 291 -18.00 11.71 -20.23
C TRP A 291 -18.85 12.80 -20.84
N ARG A 292 -19.92 13.22 -20.13
CA ARG A 292 -20.90 14.18 -20.65
C ARG A 292 -20.41 15.63 -20.62
N TRP A 293 -19.69 16.03 -19.56
CA TRP A 293 -19.35 17.45 -19.34
C TRP A 293 -17.86 17.71 -19.13
N GLY A 294 -17.04 16.68 -19.05
CA GLY A 294 -15.59 16.83 -18.93
C GLY A 294 -14.97 17.33 -20.24
N ASP A 295 -13.96 18.17 -20.10
CA ASP A 295 -13.09 18.53 -21.21
C ASP A 295 -12.17 17.35 -21.61
N LEU A 296 -11.38 17.55 -22.68
CA LEU A 296 -10.51 16.50 -23.19
C LEU A 296 -9.44 16.08 -22.15
N GLN A 297 -8.93 17.04 -21.38
CA GLN A 297 -7.89 16.76 -20.37
C GLN A 297 -8.45 15.96 -19.19
N GLU A 298 -9.66 16.29 -18.74
CA GLU A 298 -10.37 15.55 -17.71
C GLU A 298 -10.72 14.12 -18.12
N LYS A 299 -11.15 13.94 -19.39
CA LYS A 299 -11.38 12.60 -19.95
C LYS A 299 -10.10 11.77 -20.06
N ARG A 300 -8.99 12.40 -20.42
CA ARG A 300 -7.67 11.75 -20.43
C ARG A 300 -7.20 11.38 -19.04
N LEU A 301 -7.38 12.26 -18.07
CA LEU A 301 -7.05 11.98 -16.67
C LEU A 301 -7.86 10.79 -16.13
N ALA A 302 -9.17 10.74 -16.44
CA ALA A 302 -10.03 9.63 -16.07
C ALA A 302 -9.61 8.32 -16.76
N LEU A 303 -9.28 8.34 -18.04
CA LEU A 303 -8.77 7.17 -18.76
C LEU A 303 -7.47 6.66 -18.09
N TRP A 304 -6.54 7.57 -17.77
CA TRP A 304 -5.31 7.18 -17.10
C TRP A 304 -5.57 6.62 -15.69
N ALA A 305 -6.52 7.16 -14.93
CA ALA A 305 -6.88 6.63 -13.61
C ALA A 305 -7.46 5.19 -13.70
N ILE A 306 -8.21 4.88 -14.74
CA ILE A 306 -8.69 3.51 -15.02
C ILE A 306 -7.51 2.59 -15.33
N ILE A 307 -6.57 3.02 -16.17
CA ILE A 307 -5.36 2.27 -16.50
C ILE A 307 -4.53 2.03 -15.24
N LEU A 308 -4.34 3.07 -14.41
CA LEU A 308 -3.63 2.98 -13.14
C LEU A 308 -4.21 1.88 -12.26
N ASN A 309 -5.54 1.80 -12.13
CA ASN A 309 -6.20 0.77 -11.33
C ASN A 309 -6.12 -0.62 -11.96
N GLY A 310 -6.25 -0.73 -13.28
CA GLY A 310 -6.34 -2.01 -13.98
C GLY A 310 -5.00 -2.76 -14.11
N LEU A 311 -3.91 -2.04 -14.39
CA LEU A 311 -2.61 -2.66 -14.71
C LEU A 311 -2.10 -3.65 -13.66
N PRO A 312 -2.02 -3.31 -12.36
CA PRO A 312 -1.49 -4.26 -11.38
C PRO A 312 -2.37 -5.50 -11.22
N PHE A 313 -3.69 -5.36 -11.43
CA PHE A 313 -4.62 -6.48 -11.25
C PHE A 313 -4.59 -7.48 -12.40
N LEU A 314 -4.10 -7.14 -13.56
CA LEU A 314 -3.84 -8.12 -14.60
C LEU A 314 -2.86 -9.19 -14.10
N LEU A 315 -1.77 -8.77 -13.45
CA LEU A 315 -0.79 -9.72 -12.90
C LEU A 315 -1.33 -10.43 -11.66
N VAL A 316 -1.96 -9.68 -10.74
CA VAL A 316 -2.45 -10.24 -9.47
C VAL A 316 -3.60 -11.21 -9.71
N SER A 317 -4.48 -10.98 -10.68
CA SER A 317 -5.53 -11.94 -11.04
C SER A 317 -4.95 -13.27 -11.51
N LEU A 318 -3.90 -13.24 -12.33
CA LEU A 318 -3.22 -14.44 -12.80
C LEU A 318 -2.46 -15.16 -11.68
N ALA A 319 -1.83 -14.42 -10.76
CA ALA A 319 -1.02 -15.00 -9.69
C ALA A 319 -1.84 -15.46 -8.47
N ARG A 320 -3.03 -14.91 -8.24
CA ARG A 320 -3.77 -15.07 -6.98
C ARG A 320 -5.20 -15.61 -7.12
N TYR A 321 -5.65 -15.96 -8.34
CA TYR A 321 -7.02 -16.43 -8.56
C TYR A 321 -7.40 -17.64 -7.72
N GLN A 322 -6.44 -18.53 -7.41
CA GLN A 322 -6.68 -19.73 -6.60
C GLN A 322 -7.06 -19.43 -5.15
N ARG A 323 -6.75 -18.25 -4.66
CA ARG A 323 -7.08 -17.83 -3.29
C ARG A 323 -8.52 -17.33 -3.14
N GLY A 324 -9.32 -17.44 -4.21
CA GLY A 324 -10.68 -17.00 -4.25
C GLY A 324 -10.84 -15.49 -4.50
N VAL A 325 -12.03 -15.10 -4.96
CA VAL A 325 -12.37 -13.71 -5.32
C VAL A 325 -12.20 -12.74 -4.15
N ASN A 326 -12.40 -13.21 -2.91
CA ASN A 326 -12.25 -12.38 -1.71
C ASN A 326 -10.84 -11.80 -1.55
N GLN A 327 -9.80 -12.42 -2.10
CA GLN A 327 -8.44 -11.87 -2.12
C GLN A 327 -8.31 -10.61 -3.00
N ALA A 328 -9.16 -10.46 -4.00
CA ALA A 328 -9.20 -9.25 -4.83
C ALA A 328 -9.54 -8.00 -4.00
N PHE A 329 -10.25 -8.19 -2.90
CA PHE A 329 -10.67 -7.14 -1.97
C PHE A 329 -9.71 -6.94 -0.79
N ALA A 330 -8.50 -7.51 -0.82
CA ALA A 330 -7.56 -7.34 0.28
C ALA A 330 -7.15 -5.85 0.44
N PRO A 331 -7.18 -5.29 1.66
CA PRO A 331 -6.95 -3.86 1.90
C PRO A 331 -5.61 -3.35 1.36
N ARG A 332 -4.58 -4.19 1.39
CA ARG A 332 -3.25 -3.85 0.84
C ARG A 332 -3.28 -3.50 -0.65
N TYR A 333 -4.19 -4.10 -1.43
CA TYR A 333 -4.39 -3.74 -2.84
C TYR A 333 -5.30 -2.52 -2.97
N ALA A 334 -6.31 -2.42 -2.10
CA ALA A 334 -7.25 -1.32 -2.11
C ALA A 334 -6.58 0.04 -1.90
N VAL A 335 -5.54 0.12 -1.07
CA VAL A 335 -4.76 1.36 -0.88
C VAL A 335 -4.22 1.90 -2.20
N TYR A 336 -3.68 1.02 -3.06
CA TYR A 336 -3.19 1.44 -4.37
C TYR A 336 -4.33 1.91 -5.28
N THR A 337 -5.38 1.12 -5.40
CA THR A 337 -6.48 1.39 -6.35
C THR A 337 -7.39 2.51 -5.90
N LEU A 338 -7.42 2.80 -4.60
CA LEU A 338 -8.12 3.96 -4.05
C LEU A 338 -7.60 5.27 -4.66
N MET A 339 -6.32 5.34 -5.05
CA MET A 339 -5.77 6.51 -5.76
C MET A 339 -6.54 6.80 -7.05
N GLY A 340 -6.73 5.81 -7.93
CA GLY A 340 -7.46 5.99 -9.17
C GLY A 340 -8.95 6.30 -8.94
N ALA A 341 -9.59 5.67 -7.95
CA ALA A 341 -10.97 5.96 -7.59
C ALA A 341 -11.14 7.41 -7.11
N LEU A 342 -10.21 7.91 -6.29
CA LEU A 342 -10.23 9.30 -5.81
C LEU A 342 -9.90 10.31 -6.92
N ILE A 343 -9.06 9.96 -7.91
CA ILE A 343 -8.84 10.80 -9.09
C ILE A 343 -10.13 10.93 -9.89
N LEU A 344 -10.83 9.81 -10.15
CA LEU A 344 -12.12 9.83 -10.87
C LEU A 344 -13.16 10.65 -10.11
N LEU A 345 -13.31 10.41 -8.82
CA LEU A 345 -14.26 11.15 -7.97
C LEU A 345 -13.93 12.64 -7.92
N GLY A 346 -12.66 13.01 -7.75
CA GLY A 346 -12.21 14.40 -7.69
C GLY A 346 -12.40 15.14 -9.02
N THR A 347 -12.17 14.45 -10.14
CA THR A 347 -12.43 14.99 -11.47
C THR A 347 -13.92 15.23 -11.68
N ALA A 348 -14.75 14.23 -11.36
CA ALA A 348 -16.21 14.36 -11.45
C ALA A 348 -16.74 15.47 -10.51
N TRP A 349 -16.22 15.59 -9.30
CA TRP A 349 -16.55 16.66 -8.36
C TRP A 349 -16.22 18.05 -8.94
N SER A 350 -15.03 18.19 -9.53
CA SER A 350 -14.61 19.47 -10.12
C SER A 350 -15.50 19.88 -11.28
N ILE A 351 -15.92 18.93 -12.11
CA ILE A 351 -16.87 19.14 -13.21
C ILE A 351 -18.24 19.50 -12.65
N GLY A 352 -18.75 18.72 -11.68
CA GLY A 352 -20.04 18.97 -11.05
C GLY A 352 -20.10 20.39 -10.45
N LYS A 353 -19.05 20.82 -9.74
CA LYS A 353 -18.98 22.17 -9.18
C LYS A 353 -19.07 23.27 -10.24
N ARG A 354 -18.55 23.05 -11.45
CA ARG A 354 -18.68 24.00 -12.56
C ARG A 354 -20.10 24.05 -13.12
N GLN A 355 -20.72 22.87 -13.27
CA GLN A 355 -22.03 22.74 -13.93
C GLN A 355 -23.18 23.12 -12.98
N TRP A 356 -23.04 22.86 -11.68
CA TRP A 356 -24.13 22.93 -10.72
C TRP A 356 -24.19 24.22 -9.91
N ARG A 357 -23.64 25.31 -10.44
CA ARG A 357 -23.68 26.61 -9.76
C ARG A 357 -25.10 27.15 -9.49
N LYS A 358 -26.15 26.54 -10.07
CA LYS A 358 -27.49 27.12 -10.14
C LYS A 358 -28.54 26.55 -9.16
N GLY A 359 -28.23 25.54 -8.32
CA GLY A 359 -29.24 24.95 -7.41
C GLY A 359 -28.72 24.62 -6.01
N PRO A 360 -29.45 24.94 -4.92
CA PRO A 360 -29.03 24.66 -3.55
C PRO A 360 -28.94 23.16 -3.25
N ALA A 361 -29.86 22.34 -3.76
CA ALA A 361 -29.88 20.89 -3.55
C ALA A 361 -28.62 20.20 -4.10
N VAL A 362 -28.08 20.70 -5.20
CA VAL A 362 -26.91 20.14 -5.86
C VAL A 362 -25.60 20.50 -5.14
N ARG A 363 -25.59 21.59 -4.36
CA ARG A 363 -24.46 21.97 -3.50
C ARG A 363 -24.32 21.04 -2.30
N LEU A 364 -25.41 20.44 -1.86
CA LEU A 364 -25.43 19.53 -0.70
C LEU A 364 -24.98 18.11 -1.06
N LEU A 365 -25.19 17.65 -2.30
CA LEU A 365 -24.83 16.30 -2.72
C LEU A 365 -23.37 15.92 -2.43
N PRO A 366 -22.36 16.73 -2.78
CA PRO A 366 -20.98 16.47 -2.43
C PRO A 366 -20.73 16.34 -0.93
N LEU A 367 -21.38 17.17 -0.13
CA LEU A 367 -21.26 17.13 1.33
C LEU A 367 -21.85 15.83 1.88
N VAL A 368 -23.01 15.41 1.39
CA VAL A 368 -23.64 14.13 1.76
C VAL A 368 -22.74 12.97 1.41
N VAL A 369 -22.20 12.92 0.18
CA VAL A 369 -21.27 11.86 -0.25
C VAL A 369 -20.03 11.82 0.65
N LEU A 370 -19.42 12.97 0.92
CA LEU A 370 -18.25 13.04 1.81
C LEU A 370 -18.58 12.59 3.23
N THR A 371 -19.75 12.98 3.76
CA THR A 371 -20.21 12.56 5.09
C THR A 371 -20.40 11.04 5.16
N LEU A 372 -21.02 10.44 4.13
CA LEU A 372 -21.17 8.98 4.04
C LEU A 372 -19.83 8.26 3.93
N MET A 373 -18.90 8.82 3.14
CA MET A 373 -17.54 8.28 3.04
C MET A 373 -16.83 8.32 4.40
N ILE A 374 -16.81 9.47 5.08
CA ILE A 374 -16.16 9.63 6.38
C ILE A 374 -16.82 8.73 7.43
N GLY A 375 -18.15 8.72 7.50
CA GLY A 375 -18.92 7.88 8.43
C GLY A 375 -18.62 6.40 8.25
N GLY A 376 -18.61 5.92 7.01
CA GLY A 376 -18.24 4.55 6.67
C GLY A 376 -16.79 4.20 7.07
N GLN A 377 -15.85 5.12 6.90
CA GLN A 377 -14.46 4.92 7.32
C GLN A 377 -14.33 4.82 8.85
N ILE A 378 -14.97 5.72 9.60
CA ILE A 378 -14.94 5.70 11.08
C ILE A 378 -15.53 4.40 11.61
N PHE A 379 -16.66 3.95 11.07
CA PHE A 379 -17.27 2.68 11.47
C PHE A 379 -16.35 1.49 11.16
N SER A 380 -15.72 1.47 10.00
CA SER A 380 -14.79 0.42 9.59
C SER A 380 -13.54 0.36 10.47
N LEU A 381 -13.02 1.51 10.92
CA LEU A 381 -11.86 1.56 11.81
C LEU A 381 -12.11 0.82 13.12
N SER A 382 -13.32 0.93 13.69
CA SER A 382 -13.67 0.21 14.92
C SER A 382 -13.64 -1.32 14.74
N GLY A 383 -14.04 -1.81 13.56
CA GLY A 383 -13.97 -3.23 13.18
C GLY A 383 -12.52 -3.72 13.08
N TRP A 384 -11.67 -2.96 12.41
CA TRP A 384 -10.25 -3.27 12.28
C TRP A 384 -9.52 -3.27 13.62
N GLU A 385 -9.79 -2.29 14.47
CA GLU A 385 -9.17 -2.20 15.79
C GLU A 385 -9.52 -3.41 16.68
N LYS A 386 -10.78 -3.87 16.64
CA LYS A 386 -11.20 -5.08 17.34
C LYS A 386 -10.48 -6.33 16.82
N LEU A 387 -10.40 -6.47 15.49
CA LEU A 387 -9.77 -7.61 14.84
C LEU A 387 -8.27 -7.69 15.16
N TYR A 388 -7.50 -6.66 14.77
CA TYR A 388 -6.06 -6.64 14.96
C TYR A 388 -5.66 -6.57 16.45
N GLY A 389 -6.43 -5.87 17.28
CA GLY A 389 -6.22 -5.84 18.71
C GLY A 389 -6.45 -7.21 19.36
N GLY A 390 -7.42 -8.00 18.90
CA GLY A 390 -7.63 -9.38 19.33
C GLY A 390 -6.45 -10.28 18.99
N MET A 391 -6.04 -10.29 17.71
CA MET A 391 -4.89 -11.05 17.21
C MET A 391 -3.60 -10.68 17.94
N SER A 392 -3.37 -9.40 18.14
CA SER A 392 -2.20 -8.86 18.83
C SER A 392 -2.12 -9.31 20.29
N ARG A 393 -3.23 -9.27 21.03
CA ARG A 393 -3.26 -9.75 22.43
C ARG A 393 -2.95 -11.24 22.53
N ALA A 394 -3.52 -12.06 21.63
CA ALA A 394 -3.24 -13.49 21.58
C ALA A 394 -1.76 -13.76 21.26
N SER A 395 -1.21 -13.06 20.28
CA SER A 395 0.20 -13.17 19.89
C SER A 395 1.15 -12.74 21.01
N LYS A 396 0.85 -11.63 21.70
CA LYS A 396 1.65 -11.15 22.84
C LYS A 396 1.63 -12.14 24.00
N LYS A 397 0.47 -12.73 24.30
CA LYS A 397 0.33 -13.78 25.32
C LYS A 397 1.19 -15.00 24.97
N PHE A 398 1.15 -15.45 23.72
CA PHE A 398 2.01 -16.53 23.22
C PHE A 398 3.49 -16.18 23.41
N TYR A 399 3.94 -15.02 22.93
CA TYR A 399 5.33 -14.57 23.05
C TYR A 399 5.82 -14.52 24.50
N LEU A 400 5.02 -14.00 25.42
CA LEU A 400 5.38 -13.93 26.85
C LEU A 400 5.44 -15.31 27.49
N GLY A 401 4.67 -16.27 26.99
CA GLY A 401 4.70 -17.67 27.44
C GLY A 401 5.92 -18.46 26.98
N LEU A 402 6.68 -17.95 25.98
CA LEU A 402 7.90 -18.61 25.52
C LEU A 402 8.99 -18.55 26.60
N ASN A 403 9.51 -19.69 27.04
CA ASN A 403 10.60 -19.74 28.03
C ASN A 403 11.97 -19.60 27.32
N ILE A 404 12.74 -18.57 27.71
CA ILE A 404 14.07 -18.29 27.11
C ILE A 404 15.10 -19.34 27.55
N SER A 405 14.91 -20.02 28.69
CA SER A 405 15.86 -20.98 29.22
C SER A 405 15.97 -22.30 28.43
N GLY A 406 15.13 -22.48 27.39
CA GLY A 406 15.18 -23.67 26.55
C GLY A 406 14.62 -24.95 27.17
N GLN A 407 14.16 -24.91 28.41
CA GLN A 407 13.42 -26.00 29.04
C GLN A 407 11.99 -25.96 28.46
N GLY A 408 11.66 -26.93 27.57
CA GLY A 408 10.32 -27.05 27.01
C GLY A 408 9.26 -27.15 28.11
N LEU A 409 8.12 -26.55 27.92
CA LEU A 409 6.94 -26.85 28.69
C LEU A 409 6.64 -28.35 28.51
N PRO A 410 6.44 -29.13 29.59
CA PRO A 410 6.04 -30.52 29.48
C PRO A 410 4.74 -30.59 28.63
N GLY A 411 4.78 -31.33 27.55
CA GLY A 411 3.62 -31.52 26.66
C GLY A 411 3.43 -30.49 25.56
N ALA A 412 4.44 -29.65 25.25
CA ALA A 412 4.39 -28.79 24.06
C ALA A 412 4.36 -29.66 22.79
N PRO A 413 3.35 -29.56 21.92
CA PRO A 413 3.37 -30.21 20.62
C PRO A 413 4.58 -29.71 19.82
N GLY A 414 5.20 -30.58 19.01
CA GLY A 414 6.41 -30.28 18.23
C GLY A 414 6.30 -29.04 17.31
N ASP A 415 5.09 -28.69 16.93
CA ASP A 415 4.77 -27.50 16.16
C ASP A 415 3.83 -26.58 16.97
N LEU A 416 4.34 -25.43 17.38
CA LEU A 416 3.54 -24.37 17.98
C LEU A 416 2.95 -23.52 16.86
N VAL A 417 1.65 -23.66 16.66
CA VAL A 417 0.90 -22.69 15.85
C VAL A 417 0.51 -21.52 16.76
N PRO A 418 1.00 -20.30 16.50
CA PRO A 418 0.50 -19.13 17.21
C PRO A 418 -1.03 -19.07 17.06
N PRO A 419 -1.76 -18.79 18.16
CA PRO A 419 -3.22 -18.89 18.15
C PRO A 419 -3.81 -17.97 17.10
N GLN A 420 -4.65 -18.56 16.24
CA GLN A 420 -5.52 -17.89 15.26
C GLN A 420 -4.83 -16.96 14.26
N PHE A 421 -4.04 -17.53 13.35
CA PHE A 421 -3.71 -16.86 12.09
C PHE A 421 -4.75 -17.18 11.02
N TRP A 422 -5.03 -16.21 10.14
CA TRP A 422 -5.96 -16.37 9.00
C TRP A 422 -5.55 -17.49 8.04
N TYR A 423 -4.30 -17.96 8.14
CA TYR A 423 -3.73 -19.05 7.35
C TYR A 423 -2.84 -19.94 8.23
N PRO A 424 -3.42 -20.80 9.09
CA PRO A 424 -2.66 -21.71 9.96
C PRO A 424 -1.71 -22.63 9.18
N GLU A 425 -2.00 -22.89 7.91
CA GLU A 425 -1.20 -23.76 7.03
C GLU A 425 0.17 -23.18 6.63
N ARG A 426 0.44 -21.89 6.90
CA ARG A 426 1.65 -21.19 6.42
C ARG A 426 2.68 -20.88 7.47
N ILE A 427 2.33 -20.87 8.73
CA ILE A 427 3.21 -20.44 9.80
C ILE A 427 3.37 -21.61 10.78
N HIS A 428 4.15 -22.59 10.36
CA HIS A 428 4.67 -23.59 11.27
C HIS A 428 5.94 -23.02 11.91
N LEU A 429 5.82 -22.45 13.11
CA LEU A 429 6.98 -22.11 13.93
C LEU A 429 7.34 -23.31 14.79
N THR A 430 8.55 -23.80 14.62
CA THR A 430 9.12 -24.72 15.60
C THR A 430 9.37 -23.98 16.92
N TRP A 431 9.34 -24.69 18.04
CA TRP A 431 9.68 -24.12 19.36
C TRP A 431 11.05 -23.42 19.33
N GLY A 432 12.03 -24.04 18.66
CA GLY A 432 13.38 -23.48 18.52
C GLY A 432 13.39 -22.13 17.79
N GLU A 433 12.60 -21.96 16.73
CA GLU A 433 12.48 -20.69 16.01
C GLU A 433 11.80 -19.61 16.87
N ALA A 434 10.72 -19.95 17.57
CA ALA A 434 10.04 -19.02 18.47
C ALA A 434 10.97 -18.52 19.59
N VAL A 435 11.75 -19.41 20.19
CA VAL A 435 12.77 -19.06 21.21
C VAL A 435 13.87 -18.17 20.59
N ASN A 436 14.33 -18.50 19.37
CA ASN A 436 15.34 -17.69 18.69
C ASN A 436 14.82 -16.29 18.35
N ILE A 437 13.56 -16.16 17.89
CA ILE A 437 12.91 -14.87 17.69
C ILE A 437 12.91 -14.06 19.00
N ARG A 438 12.49 -14.66 20.10
CA ARG A 438 12.49 -13.99 21.39
C ARG A 438 13.87 -13.53 21.81
N ARG A 439 14.89 -14.39 21.69
CA ARG A 439 16.30 -14.05 21.97
C ARG A 439 16.80 -12.91 21.08
N PHE A 440 16.41 -12.90 19.81
CA PHE A 440 16.79 -11.84 18.86
C PHE A 440 16.18 -10.50 19.26
N LEU A 441 14.88 -10.45 19.53
CA LEU A 441 14.16 -9.22 19.89
C LEU A 441 14.57 -8.65 21.26
N SER A 442 14.86 -9.53 22.24
CA SER A 442 15.26 -9.12 23.60
C SER A 442 16.72 -8.63 23.70
N ARG A 443 17.57 -8.87 22.70
CA ARG A 443 18.97 -8.41 22.69
C ARG A 443 19.12 -6.91 22.43
N VAL A 444 18.06 -6.23 21.98
CA VAL A 444 18.07 -4.78 21.87
C VAL A 444 18.09 -4.21 23.30
N PRO A 445 19.11 -3.44 23.70
CA PRO A 445 19.14 -2.86 25.04
C PRO A 445 17.87 -2.05 25.25
N ALA A 446 17.08 -2.42 26.26
CA ALA A 446 16.04 -1.52 26.73
C ALA A 446 16.77 -0.20 27.05
N ALA A 447 16.54 0.84 26.20
CA ALA A 447 17.11 2.14 26.46
C ALA A 447 16.86 2.47 27.91
N SER A 448 17.93 2.44 28.70
CA SER A 448 18.03 2.58 30.14
C SER A 448 16.67 2.80 30.83
N LYS A 449 16.20 1.80 31.57
CA LYS A 449 15.21 2.04 32.61
C LYS A 449 15.83 3.13 33.51
N ARG A 450 15.53 4.40 33.23
CA ARG A 450 15.77 5.43 34.25
C ARG A 450 14.94 5.02 35.45
N PRO A 451 15.53 4.85 36.62
CA PRO A 451 14.74 4.61 37.82
C PRO A 451 13.76 5.77 37.92
N ARG A 452 12.47 5.46 38.02
CA ARG A 452 11.47 6.45 38.43
C ARG A 452 11.84 6.81 39.86
N THR A 453 12.52 7.93 40.04
CA THR A 453 12.61 8.66 41.30
C THR A 453 11.30 9.40 41.52
#